data_5b3266979776cae8569ffeef167d8c9a
#
_entry.id   5b3266979776cae8569ffeef167d8c9a
#
_cell.length_a   1.000
_cell.length_b   1.000
_cell.length_c   1.000
_cell.angle_alpha   90.00
_cell.angle_beta   90.00
_cell.angle_gamma   90.00
#
_symmetry.space_group_name_H-M   'P 1'
#
loop_
_entity.id
_entity.type
_entity.pdbx_description
1 polymer ?
#
loop_
_entity_poly.entity_id
_entity_poly.type
_entity_poly.pdbx_seq_one_letter_code
_entity_poly.pdbx_strand_id
1 'polypeptide(L)'
;MKEAHLRYPAADLDETIYRPERQLDTQTIERLSTCHWIEEGKNLIVTGSSASGKTYLINAFCVTAMKQSKSVKYIKANTLMSEMEQARIKSTNLDYLNKLTKLDLLVIDDFGLMDLDLDKCRDLFEVLDTRDGRKSTVVISQFPVSTWFDMFADNTYADACLTRITDKQIGRASCRERV
;
A
#
# COMPACT_ATOMS: atom_id res chain seq x y z
N MET A 1 2.51 -17.34 6.23
CA MET A 1 2.67 -17.12 4.78
C MET A 1 1.38 -17.29 3.95
N LYS A 2 0.40 -18.07 4.38
CA LYS A 2 -0.81 -18.35 3.56
C LYS A 2 -1.83 -17.19 3.46
N GLU A 3 -1.77 -16.18 4.29
CA GLU A 3 -2.78 -15.10 4.33
C GLU A 3 -2.34 -13.77 3.67
N ALA A 4 -1.08 -13.65 3.24
CA ALA A 4 -0.57 -12.41 2.67
C ALA A 4 -1.03 -12.15 1.22
N HIS A 5 -1.53 -13.18 0.52
CA HIS A 5 -1.98 -13.13 -0.89
C HIS A 5 -0.97 -12.51 -1.86
N LEU A 6 0.32 -12.76 -1.66
CA LEU A 6 1.39 -12.23 -2.50
C LEU A 6 1.33 -12.80 -3.92
N ARG A 7 1.46 -11.93 -4.91
CA ARG A 7 1.56 -12.33 -6.32
C ARG A 7 2.90 -13.03 -6.63
N TYR A 8 3.96 -12.62 -5.94
CA TYR A 8 5.32 -13.17 -6.08
C TYR A 8 5.87 -13.59 -4.71
N PRO A 9 5.44 -14.73 -4.16
CA PRO A 9 5.83 -15.16 -2.81
C PRO A 9 7.31 -15.56 -2.69
N ALA A 10 8.00 -15.75 -3.81
CA ALA A 10 9.43 -16.05 -3.89
C ALA A 10 10.27 -14.82 -4.30
N ALA A 11 9.69 -13.61 -4.31
CA ALA A 11 10.42 -12.40 -4.66
C ALA A 11 11.56 -12.15 -3.67
N ASP A 12 12.73 -11.78 -4.19
CA ASP A 12 13.93 -11.50 -3.41
C ASP A 12 14.42 -10.07 -3.66
N LEU A 13 14.80 -9.37 -2.60
CA LEU A 13 15.36 -8.02 -2.68
C LEU A 13 16.72 -8.02 -3.37
N ASP A 14 17.54 -9.04 -3.16
CA ASP A 14 18.86 -9.13 -3.76
C ASP A 14 18.80 -9.18 -5.28
N GLU A 15 17.81 -9.87 -5.84
CA GLU A 15 17.55 -9.86 -7.29
C GLU A 15 17.08 -8.48 -7.79
N THR A 16 16.44 -7.70 -6.93
CA THR A 16 15.92 -6.36 -7.28
C THR A 16 17.00 -5.30 -7.29
N ILE A 17 17.96 -5.38 -6.39
CA ILE A 17 19.08 -4.44 -6.25
C ILE A 17 19.99 -4.48 -7.48
N TYR A 18 20.19 -5.66 -8.07
CA TYR A 18 21.12 -5.88 -9.18
C TYR A 18 20.61 -5.48 -10.59
N ARG A 19 19.41 -4.90 -10.70
CA ARG A 19 18.90 -4.39 -11.98
C ARG A 19 19.07 -2.88 -12.08
N PRO A 20 20.17 -2.39 -12.67
CA PRO A 20 20.46 -0.94 -12.74
C PRO A 20 19.45 -0.13 -13.56
N GLU A 21 18.59 -0.80 -14.32
CA GLU A 21 17.56 -0.18 -15.16
C GLU A 21 16.40 0.43 -14.38
N ARG A 22 16.24 0.10 -13.09
CA ARG A 22 15.05 0.48 -12.30
C ARG A 22 15.18 1.82 -11.57
N GLN A 23 16.29 2.56 -11.67
CA GLN A 23 16.49 3.88 -11.04
C GLN A 23 16.01 3.98 -9.56
N LEU A 24 16.02 2.87 -8.85
CA LEU A 24 15.75 2.88 -7.42
C LEU A 24 17.06 3.26 -6.72
N ASP A 25 17.00 4.30 -5.91
CA ASP A 25 18.10 4.67 -5.05
C ASP A 25 18.42 3.51 -4.10
N THR A 26 19.66 2.99 -4.21
CA THR A 26 20.12 1.86 -3.39
C THR A 26 19.97 2.15 -1.91
N GLN A 27 20.22 3.38 -1.47
CA GLN A 27 20.07 3.79 -0.07
C GLN A 27 18.60 3.69 0.39
N THR A 28 17.66 4.06 -0.48
CA THR A 28 16.23 3.92 -0.19
C THR A 28 15.85 2.44 -0.05
N ILE A 29 16.34 1.56 -0.93
CA ILE A 29 16.07 0.11 -0.83
C ILE A 29 16.66 -0.46 0.45
N GLU A 30 17.91 -0.15 0.77
CA GLU A 30 18.56 -0.59 2.00
C GLU A 30 17.79 -0.14 3.24
N ARG A 31 17.37 1.12 3.28
CA ARG A 31 16.57 1.68 4.37
C ARG A 31 15.21 0.98 4.51
N LEU A 32 14.54 0.67 3.40
CA LEU A 32 13.25 -0.03 3.41
C LEU A 32 13.40 -1.50 3.82
N SER A 33 14.53 -2.15 3.47
CA SER A 33 14.79 -3.56 3.79
C SER A 33 14.97 -3.82 5.28
N THR A 34 15.32 -2.80 6.07
CA THR A 34 15.43 -2.93 7.54
C THR A 34 14.08 -3.17 8.22
N CYS A 35 12.98 -2.84 7.57
CA CYS A 35 11.60 -2.88 8.10
C CYS A 35 11.34 -2.05 9.37
N HIS A 36 12.29 -1.22 9.83
CA HIS A 36 12.07 -0.32 10.97
C HIS A 36 10.92 0.67 10.74
N TRP A 37 10.74 1.14 9.51
CA TRP A 37 9.64 2.03 9.15
C TRP A 37 8.27 1.42 9.40
N ILE A 38 8.15 0.07 9.35
CA ILE A 38 6.91 -0.66 9.67
C ILE A 38 6.64 -0.57 11.18
N GLU A 39 7.67 -0.68 12.01
CA GLU A 39 7.55 -0.54 13.47
C GLU A 39 7.17 0.87 13.89
N GLU A 40 7.64 1.87 13.14
CA GLU A 40 7.33 3.28 13.37
C GLU A 40 5.95 3.69 12.81
N GLY A 41 5.21 2.78 12.17
CA GLY A 41 3.91 3.08 11.56
C GLY A 41 3.99 4.08 10.41
N LYS A 42 5.12 4.13 9.70
CA LYS A 42 5.31 5.00 8.54
C LYS A 42 4.74 4.39 7.28
N ASN A 43 4.26 5.22 6.36
CA ASN A 43 3.69 4.81 5.09
C ASN A 43 4.70 4.89 3.94
N LEU A 44 4.44 4.14 2.87
CA LEU A 44 5.22 4.17 1.65
C LEU A 44 4.29 4.35 0.45
N ILE A 45 4.66 5.24 -0.45
CA ILE A 45 3.98 5.46 -1.72
C ILE A 45 4.89 4.99 -2.84
N VAL A 46 4.36 4.15 -3.72
CA VAL A 46 5.08 3.65 -4.91
C VAL A 46 4.29 3.98 -6.16
N THR A 47 4.85 4.82 -7.00
CA THR A 47 4.23 5.23 -8.26
C THR A 47 5.08 4.84 -9.47
N GLY A 48 4.48 4.76 -10.63
CA GLY A 48 5.18 4.48 -11.88
C GLY A 48 4.31 3.73 -12.89
N SER A 49 4.77 3.63 -14.14
CA SER A 49 4.05 2.96 -15.22
C SER A 49 3.74 1.48 -14.91
N SER A 50 2.78 0.88 -15.62
CA SER A 50 2.29 -0.49 -15.37
C SER A 50 3.44 -1.42 -15.59
N ALA A 51 4.33 -1.63 -16.17
CA ALA A 51 5.37 -2.65 -16.32
C ALA A 51 6.68 -2.33 -15.56
N SER A 52 6.71 -1.30 -14.73
CA SER A 52 7.93 -0.81 -14.07
C SER A 52 8.48 -1.70 -12.94
N GLY A 53 7.82 -2.82 -12.65
CA GLY A 53 8.27 -3.77 -11.62
C GLY A 53 7.92 -3.40 -10.19
N LYS A 54 7.05 -2.42 -9.96
CA LYS A 54 6.57 -2.01 -8.63
C LYS A 54 6.05 -3.18 -7.79
N THR A 55 5.19 -3.98 -8.40
CA THR A 55 4.56 -5.12 -7.75
C THR A 55 5.59 -6.13 -7.28
N TYR A 56 6.60 -6.44 -8.11
CA TYR A 56 7.67 -7.36 -7.72
C TYR A 56 8.48 -6.80 -6.56
N LEU A 57 8.89 -5.54 -6.63
CA LEU A 57 9.66 -4.87 -5.57
C LEU A 57 8.91 -4.91 -4.23
N ILE A 58 7.64 -4.53 -4.23
CA ILE A 58 6.84 -4.52 -3.00
C ILE A 58 6.59 -5.93 -2.49
N ASN A 59 6.40 -6.93 -3.37
CA ASN A 59 6.33 -8.32 -2.92
C ASN A 59 7.64 -8.76 -2.25
N ALA A 60 8.80 -8.34 -2.74
CA ALA A 60 10.08 -8.63 -2.10
C ALA A 60 10.19 -8.00 -0.70
N PHE A 61 9.74 -6.75 -0.52
CA PHE A 61 9.64 -6.14 0.82
C PHE A 61 8.64 -6.86 1.72
N CYS A 62 7.50 -7.31 1.20
CA CYS A 62 6.54 -8.10 1.97
C CYS A 62 7.16 -9.42 2.46
N VAL A 63 7.89 -10.12 1.59
CA VAL A 63 8.61 -11.35 1.96
C VAL A 63 9.64 -11.07 3.06
N THR A 64 10.41 -10.00 2.92
CA THR A 64 11.40 -9.58 3.93
C THR A 64 10.72 -9.26 5.26
N ALA A 65 9.62 -8.52 5.25
CA ALA A 65 8.85 -8.21 6.46
C ALA A 65 8.30 -9.49 7.13
N MET A 66 7.79 -10.44 6.35
CA MET A 66 7.31 -11.73 6.89
C MET A 66 8.44 -12.59 7.45
N LYS A 67 9.64 -12.57 6.85
CA LYS A 67 10.83 -13.22 7.43
C LYS A 67 11.19 -12.62 8.79
N GLN A 68 10.87 -11.36 9.03
CA GLN A 68 11.02 -10.67 10.32
C GLN A 68 9.76 -10.77 11.21
N SER A 69 8.92 -11.77 10.97
CA SER A 69 7.71 -12.06 11.76
C SER A 69 6.65 -10.96 11.75
N LYS A 70 6.65 -10.06 10.75
CA LYS A 70 5.58 -9.07 10.56
C LYS A 70 4.37 -9.70 9.88
N SER A 71 3.18 -9.31 10.33
CA SER A 71 1.93 -9.68 9.67
C SER A 71 1.65 -8.77 8.48
N VAL A 72 1.47 -9.36 7.29
CA VAL A 72 1.34 -8.64 6.03
C VAL A 72 0.07 -9.08 5.29
N LYS A 73 -0.67 -8.11 4.74
CA LYS A 73 -1.73 -8.36 3.75
C LYS A 73 -1.44 -7.53 2.50
N TYR A 74 -1.44 -8.20 1.35
CA TYR A 74 -1.39 -7.58 0.02
C TYR A 74 -2.76 -7.69 -0.62
N ILE A 75 -3.36 -6.57 -1.03
CA ILE A 75 -4.70 -6.54 -1.60
C ILE A 75 -4.79 -5.45 -2.69
N LYS A 76 -5.56 -5.69 -3.74
CA LYS A 76 -5.89 -4.66 -4.71
C LYS A 76 -6.94 -3.71 -4.15
N ALA A 77 -6.85 -2.44 -4.51
CA ALA A 77 -7.77 -1.41 -4.02
C ALA A 77 -9.25 -1.75 -4.28
N ASN A 78 -9.60 -2.22 -5.47
CA ASN A 78 -10.97 -2.62 -5.79
C ASN A 78 -11.44 -3.84 -4.97
N THR A 79 -10.56 -4.80 -4.71
CA THR A 79 -10.88 -5.97 -3.87
C THR A 79 -11.10 -5.55 -2.42
N LEU A 80 -10.26 -4.65 -1.89
CA LEU A 80 -10.44 -4.08 -0.55
C LEU A 80 -11.81 -3.42 -0.41
N MET A 81 -12.22 -2.60 -1.39
CA MET A 81 -13.53 -1.94 -1.36
C MET A 81 -14.68 -2.94 -1.44
N SER A 82 -14.56 -3.99 -2.27
CA SER A 82 -15.55 -5.07 -2.33
C SER A 82 -15.66 -5.85 -1.02
N GLU A 83 -14.53 -6.17 -0.37
CA GLU A 83 -14.53 -6.84 0.93
C GLU A 83 -15.17 -5.97 2.01
N MET A 84 -14.92 -4.65 2.01
CA MET A 84 -15.54 -3.69 2.92
C MET A 84 -17.06 -3.61 2.71
N GLU A 85 -17.51 -3.53 1.47
CA GLU A 85 -18.93 -3.52 1.12
C GLU A 85 -19.63 -4.82 1.58
N GLN A 86 -19.03 -5.97 1.30
CA GLN A 86 -19.57 -7.26 1.74
C GLN A 86 -19.62 -7.38 3.27
N ALA A 87 -18.61 -6.89 3.96
CA ALA A 87 -18.57 -6.87 5.41
C ALA A 87 -19.69 -5.98 5.99
N ARG A 88 -19.98 -4.86 5.35
CA ARG A 88 -21.08 -3.96 5.73
C ARG A 88 -22.45 -4.63 5.53
N ILE A 89 -22.66 -5.27 4.37
CA ILE A 89 -23.89 -6.02 4.07
C ILE A 89 -24.12 -7.13 5.10
N LYS A 90 -23.06 -7.81 5.54
CA LYS A 90 -23.11 -8.88 6.55
C LYS A 90 -23.07 -8.37 7.99
N SER A 91 -23.04 -7.05 8.22
CA SER A 91 -22.88 -6.44 9.54
C SER A 91 -21.61 -6.89 10.30
N THR A 92 -20.54 -7.20 9.57
CA THR A 92 -19.23 -7.64 10.10
C THR A 92 -18.11 -6.62 9.81
N ASN A 93 -18.48 -5.39 9.47
CA ASN A 93 -17.52 -4.34 9.09
C ASN A 93 -16.53 -4.01 10.21
N LEU A 94 -16.97 -3.97 11.47
CA LEU A 94 -16.08 -3.72 12.63
C LEU A 94 -15.06 -4.85 12.80
N ASP A 95 -15.45 -6.09 12.64
CA ASP A 95 -14.54 -7.25 12.74
C ASP A 95 -13.54 -7.23 11.60
N TYR A 96 -13.96 -6.84 10.41
CA TYR A 96 -13.07 -6.71 9.25
C TYR A 96 -12.06 -5.57 9.43
N LEU A 97 -12.50 -4.39 9.86
CA LEU A 97 -11.61 -3.27 10.21
C LEU A 97 -10.61 -3.65 11.31
N ASN A 98 -11.07 -4.32 12.36
CA ASN A 98 -10.20 -4.79 13.43
C ASN A 98 -9.11 -5.76 12.93
N LYS A 99 -9.44 -6.63 11.98
CA LYS A 99 -8.44 -7.50 11.33
C LYS A 99 -7.41 -6.70 10.56
N LEU A 100 -7.85 -5.70 9.77
CA LEU A 100 -6.94 -4.83 9.03
C LEU A 100 -6.05 -4.00 9.96
N THR A 101 -6.59 -3.50 11.07
CA THR A 101 -5.85 -2.69 12.04
C THR A 101 -4.74 -3.47 12.76
N LYS A 102 -4.91 -4.77 12.95
CA LYS A 102 -3.90 -5.64 13.60
C LYS A 102 -2.70 -5.96 12.71
N LEU A 103 -2.84 -5.84 11.41
CA LEU A 103 -1.74 -6.11 10.46
C LEU A 103 -0.62 -5.08 10.62
N ASP A 104 0.63 -5.53 10.67
CA ASP A 104 1.79 -4.64 10.71
C ASP A 104 1.96 -3.88 9.39
N LEU A 105 1.70 -4.54 8.27
CA LEU A 105 1.80 -3.96 6.94
C LEU A 105 0.56 -4.30 6.09
N LEU A 106 -0.10 -3.27 5.59
CA LEU A 106 -1.17 -3.37 4.59
C LEU A 106 -0.66 -2.78 3.27
N VAL A 107 -0.68 -3.57 2.20
CA VAL A 107 -0.33 -3.12 0.86
C VAL A 107 -1.60 -3.02 0.02
N ILE A 108 -1.89 -1.81 -0.46
CA ILE A 108 -3.02 -1.50 -1.35
C ILE A 108 -2.45 -1.25 -2.74
N ASP A 109 -2.67 -2.19 -3.65
CA ASP A 109 -2.18 -2.11 -5.03
C ASP A 109 -3.26 -1.66 -6.01
N ASP A 110 -2.84 -1.23 -7.20
CA ASP A 110 -3.71 -0.73 -8.26
C ASP A 110 -4.61 0.44 -7.82
N PHE A 111 -4.08 1.31 -6.92
CA PHE A 111 -4.81 2.48 -6.46
C PHE A 111 -5.05 3.47 -7.60
N GLY A 112 -6.30 3.91 -7.76
CA GLY A 112 -6.72 4.85 -8.80
C GLY A 112 -7.25 4.18 -10.08
N LEU A 113 -7.28 2.84 -10.17
CA LEU A 113 -7.92 2.12 -11.28
C LEU A 113 -9.42 1.88 -11.09
N MET A 114 -10.03 2.54 -10.11
CA MET A 114 -11.46 2.46 -9.85
C MET A 114 -11.98 3.82 -9.43
N ASP A 115 -13.28 4.05 -9.67
CA ASP A 115 -13.97 5.22 -9.16
C ASP A 115 -14.19 5.08 -7.65
N LEU A 116 -13.85 6.13 -6.90
CA LEU A 116 -14.09 6.25 -5.47
C LEU A 116 -15.39 7.05 -5.25
N ASP A 117 -16.53 6.37 -5.31
CA ASP A 117 -17.82 6.96 -4.91
C ASP A 117 -17.81 7.26 -3.40
N LEU A 118 -18.88 7.91 -2.90
CA LEU A 118 -18.92 8.36 -1.51
C LEU A 118 -18.77 7.21 -0.49
N ASP A 119 -19.35 6.05 -0.76
CA ASP A 119 -19.25 4.90 0.14
C ASP A 119 -17.83 4.34 0.18
N LYS A 120 -17.18 4.24 -0.97
CA LYS A 120 -15.77 3.82 -1.05
C LYS A 120 -14.81 4.83 -0.44
N CYS A 121 -15.08 6.14 -0.59
CA CYS A 121 -14.34 7.20 0.09
C CYS A 121 -14.39 7.02 1.60
N ARG A 122 -15.57 6.79 2.15
CA ARG A 122 -15.75 6.53 3.58
C ARG A 122 -15.04 5.27 4.02
N ASP A 123 -15.21 4.17 3.30
CA ASP A 123 -14.59 2.89 3.63
C ASP A 123 -13.05 3.00 3.61
N LEU A 124 -12.48 3.66 2.61
CA LEU A 124 -11.04 3.91 2.53
C LEU A 124 -10.56 4.78 3.69
N PHE A 125 -11.30 5.84 4.02
CA PHE A 125 -10.99 6.70 5.16
C PHE A 125 -10.94 5.90 6.46
N GLU A 126 -11.93 5.04 6.75
CA GLU A 126 -11.97 4.23 7.95
C GLU A 126 -10.75 3.30 8.05
N VAL A 127 -10.34 2.68 6.95
CA VAL A 127 -9.14 1.83 6.91
C VAL A 127 -7.88 2.64 7.22
N LEU A 128 -7.71 3.80 6.59
CA LEU A 128 -6.52 4.63 6.78
C LEU A 128 -6.47 5.27 8.17
N ASP A 129 -7.61 5.74 8.67
CA ASP A 129 -7.72 6.39 9.98
C ASP A 129 -7.38 5.44 11.13
N THR A 130 -7.91 4.21 11.11
CA THR A 130 -7.61 3.22 12.14
C THR A 130 -6.15 2.80 12.19
N ARG A 131 -5.42 2.93 11.08
CA ARG A 131 -4.01 2.56 10.94
C ARG A 131 -3.05 3.73 11.13
N ASP A 132 -3.54 4.97 11.02
CA ASP A 132 -2.70 6.18 11.03
C ASP A 132 -1.82 6.26 12.27
N GLY A 133 -0.50 6.38 12.05
CA GLY A 133 0.52 6.48 13.09
C GLY A 133 0.70 5.24 13.98
N ARG A 134 0.02 4.15 13.69
CA ARG A 134 0.08 2.89 14.47
C ARG A 134 0.64 1.74 13.66
N LYS A 135 0.24 1.65 12.41
CA LYS A 135 0.58 0.57 11.49
C LYS A 135 0.88 1.14 10.11
N SER A 136 1.75 0.49 9.37
CA SER A 136 2.20 0.95 8.07
C SER A 136 1.27 0.53 6.94
N THR A 137 1.07 1.46 6.00
CA THR A 137 0.32 1.20 4.78
C THR A 137 1.20 1.55 3.57
N VAL A 138 1.23 0.66 2.59
CA VAL A 138 1.86 0.90 1.27
C VAL A 138 0.76 1.10 0.26
N VAL A 139 0.86 2.18 -0.53
CA VAL A 139 -0.06 2.45 -1.63
C VAL A 139 0.72 2.41 -2.94
N ILE A 140 0.31 1.54 -3.85
CA ILE A 140 0.91 1.38 -5.17
C ILE A 140 -0.06 1.90 -6.22
N SER A 141 0.41 2.80 -7.11
CA SER A 141 -0.39 3.38 -8.16
C SER A 141 0.40 3.56 -9.46
N GLN A 142 -0.32 3.52 -10.58
CA GLN A 142 0.21 3.94 -11.89
C GLN A 142 0.17 5.46 -12.05
N PHE A 143 -0.64 6.14 -11.26
CA PHE A 143 -0.88 7.57 -11.35
C PHE A 143 0.01 8.34 -10.37
N PRO A 144 0.50 9.53 -10.74
CA PRO A 144 1.23 10.39 -9.82
C PRO A 144 0.31 10.88 -8.69
N VAL A 145 0.88 11.07 -7.50
CA VAL A 145 0.14 11.49 -6.29
C VAL A 145 -0.64 12.79 -6.51
N SER A 146 -0.12 13.68 -7.35
CA SER A 146 -0.76 14.96 -7.71
C SER A 146 -2.15 14.81 -8.35
N THR A 147 -2.46 13.64 -8.90
CA THR A 147 -3.76 13.37 -9.53
C THR A 147 -4.73 12.63 -8.61
N TRP A 148 -4.30 12.18 -7.44
CA TRP A 148 -5.11 11.32 -6.58
C TRP A 148 -6.31 12.05 -5.96
N PHE A 149 -6.19 13.35 -5.73
CA PHE A 149 -7.29 14.15 -5.17
C PHE A 149 -8.56 14.07 -6.04
N ASP A 150 -8.39 14.14 -7.36
CA ASP A 150 -9.50 14.11 -8.33
C ASP A 150 -10.15 12.73 -8.50
N MET A 151 -9.58 11.67 -7.93
CA MET A 151 -10.15 10.32 -7.94
C MET A 151 -11.29 10.13 -6.94
N PHE A 152 -11.40 11.02 -5.95
CA PHE A 152 -12.41 10.96 -4.90
C PHE A 152 -13.67 11.71 -5.32
N ALA A 153 -14.83 11.15 -5.06
CA ALA A 153 -16.12 11.82 -5.28
C ALA A 153 -16.38 12.96 -4.28
N ASP A 154 -15.66 12.98 -3.16
CA ASP A 154 -15.80 13.98 -2.10
C ASP A 154 -14.45 14.56 -1.70
N ASN A 155 -14.35 15.90 -1.74
CA ASN A 155 -13.12 16.62 -1.47
C ASN A 155 -12.67 16.52 0.00
N THR A 156 -13.59 16.40 0.94
CA THR A 156 -13.28 16.28 2.37
C THR A 156 -12.63 14.93 2.65
N TYR A 157 -13.17 13.85 2.07
CA TYR A 157 -12.54 12.53 2.16
C TYR A 157 -11.21 12.46 1.41
N ALA A 158 -11.11 13.12 0.24
CA ALA A 158 -9.86 13.21 -0.50
C ALA A 158 -8.74 13.81 0.38
N ASP A 159 -8.99 14.98 0.96
CA ASP A 159 -8.04 15.67 1.84
C ASP A 159 -7.68 14.80 3.06
N ALA A 160 -8.67 14.24 3.73
CA ALA A 160 -8.48 13.42 4.92
C ALA A 160 -7.69 12.14 4.63
N CYS A 161 -7.98 11.42 3.53
CA CYS A 161 -7.27 10.21 3.16
C CYS A 161 -5.84 10.51 2.72
N LEU A 162 -5.64 11.52 1.87
CA LEU A 162 -4.31 11.88 1.35
C LEU A 162 -3.41 12.38 2.46
N THR A 163 -3.91 13.17 3.41
CA THR A 163 -3.15 13.60 4.58
C THR A 163 -2.63 12.39 5.35
N ARG A 164 -3.46 11.38 5.64
CA ARG A 164 -3.05 10.19 6.38
C ARG A 164 -2.00 9.35 5.63
N ILE A 165 -2.08 9.29 4.31
CA ILE A 165 -1.10 8.56 3.51
C ILE A 165 0.23 9.31 3.46
N THR A 166 0.21 10.65 3.35
CA THR A 166 1.38 11.47 3.05
C THR A 166 2.14 11.99 4.26
N ASP A 167 1.49 12.30 5.36
CA ASP A 167 2.11 12.99 6.51
C ASP A 167 3.19 12.16 7.21
N LYS A 168 3.06 10.84 7.21
CA LYS A 168 4.02 9.93 7.85
C LYS A 168 4.70 9.01 6.85
N GLN A 169 4.88 9.47 5.61
CA GLN A 169 5.55 8.65 4.62
C GLN A 169 7.07 8.58 4.86
N ILE A 170 7.63 7.39 4.73
CA ILE A 170 9.08 7.19 4.77
C ILE A 170 9.75 7.65 3.48
N GLY A 171 9.01 7.66 2.35
CA GLY A 171 9.50 8.05 1.06
C GLY A 171 8.49 7.84 -0.05
N ARG A 172 8.84 8.35 -1.24
CA ARG A 172 8.15 8.09 -2.50
C ARG A 172 9.12 7.38 -3.43
N ALA A 173 8.81 6.14 -3.80
CA ALA A 173 9.54 5.45 -4.84
C ALA A 173 8.81 5.66 -6.18
N SER A 174 9.49 6.28 -7.14
CA SER A 174 8.98 6.42 -8.50
C SER A 174 9.78 5.50 -9.41
N CYS A 175 9.14 4.46 -9.92
CA CYS A 175 9.73 3.60 -10.93
C CYS A 175 9.45 4.22 -12.31
N ARG A 176 10.45 4.85 -12.92
CA ARG A 176 10.37 5.34 -14.30
C ARG A 176 10.97 4.30 -15.25
N GLU A 177 10.22 3.92 -16.29
CA GLU A 177 10.83 3.32 -17.47
C GLU A 177 11.60 4.41 -18.21
N ARG A 178 12.85 4.10 -18.61
CA ARG A 178 13.48 4.85 -19.71
C ARG A 178 12.83 4.38 -21.00
N VAL A 179 12.20 5.29 -21.68
CA VAL A 179 11.87 5.15 -23.09
C VAL A 179 13.19 5.22 -23.89
#